data_c8f360fd583675c881fa64bd2cd2af56
#
_entry.id   c8f360fd583675c881fa64bd2cd2af56
#
_cell.length_a   1.000
_cell.length_b   1.000
_cell.length_c   1.000
_cell.angle_alpha   90.00
_cell.angle_beta   90.00
_cell.angle_gamma   90.00
#
_symmetry.space_group_name_H-M   'P 1'
#
loop_
_entity.id
_entity.type
_entity.pdbx_description
1 polymer ?
#
loop_
_entity_poly.entity_id
_entity_poly.type
_entity_poly.pdbx_seq_one_letter_code
_entity_poly.pdbx_strand_id
1 'polypeptide(L)'
;NGTKDQPIIIYSDDNIGSLILSNNNFKFNNVIFKNLSYPKEKDKILYGGINIINSNVEIIDTQIISSKSEDAINIISSNSIIRNLKVKNIQADAIDIDFGTLNFKNIFCENIDNDCLDISGAKVVGNFIEGSNIKDKGLSFGENAKGEISNLNFQNSKLYNFNFVTGNFEY
;
A
#
# COMPACT_ATOMS: atom_id res chain seq x y z
N ASN A 1 -5.03 18.39 -3.51
CA ASN A 1 -4.35 17.98 -4.73
C ASN A 1 -3.16 18.89 -4.99
N GLY A 2 -1.98 18.32 -5.18
CA GLY A 2 -0.79 19.00 -5.68
C GLY A 2 -0.70 18.95 -7.21
N THR A 3 0.43 19.39 -7.74
CA THR A 3 0.82 19.21 -9.15
C THR A 3 2.15 18.47 -9.21
N LYS A 4 2.53 18.01 -10.40
CA LYS A 4 3.81 17.32 -10.59
C LYS A 4 5.00 18.18 -10.16
N ASP A 5 4.96 19.48 -10.44
CA ASP A 5 6.03 20.44 -10.13
C ASP A 5 5.92 21.02 -8.71
N GLN A 6 4.75 20.92 -8.10
CA GLN A 6 4.46 21.40 -6.74
C GLN A 6 3.59 20.34 -6.00
N PRO A 7 4.15 19.22 -5.59
CA PRO A 7 3.42 18.22 -4.83
C PRO A 7 3.09 18.74 -3.41
N ILE A 8 2.00 18.23 -2.84
CA ILE A 8 1.74 18.43 -1.42
C ILE A 8 2.63 17.47 -0.63
N ILE A 9 3.34 17.98 0.36
CA ILE A 9 4.17 17.15 1.25
C ILE A 9 3.48 17.05 2.61
N ILE A 10 3.20 15.85 3.05
CA ILE A 10 2.68 15.51 4.38
C ILE A 10 3.75 14.68 5.07
N TYR A 11 4.27 15.14 6.19
CA TYR A 11 5.39 14.49 6.84
C TYR A 11 5.31 14.55 8.37
N SER A 12 6.04 13.68 9.03
CA SER A 12 6.27 13.73 10.48
C SER A 12 7.75 14.04 10.73
N ASP A 13 8.03 15.07 11.53
CA ASP A 13 9.41 15.46 11.87
C ASP A 13 10.12 14.42 12.73
N ASP A 14 9.38 13.75 13.61
CA ASP A 14 9.88 12.82 14.59
C ASP A 14 9.63 11.33 14.26
N ASN A 15 9.05 11.04 13.09
CA ASN A 15 8.65 9.71 12.65
C ASN A 15 7.66 9.02 13.62
N ILE A 16 6.74 9.75 14.19
CA ILE A 16 5.69 9.22 15.09
C ILE A 16 4.28 9.58 14.66
N GLY A 17 4.11 10.43 13.65
CA GLY A 17 2.81 10.85 13.13
C GLY A 17 2.21 9.82 12.19
N SER A 18 0.89 9.66 12.24
CA SER A 18 0.10 8.84 11.34
C SER A 18 -1.10 9.61 10.79
N LEU A 19 -1.70 9.09 9.73
CA LEU A 19 -2.93 9.60 9.15
C LEU A 19 -4.03 8.55 9.29
N ILE A 20 -5.19 8.95 9.83
CA ILE A 20 -6.38 8.10 9.96
C ILE A 20 -7.52 8.74 9.18
N LEU A 21 -8.05 8.03 8.20
CA LEU A 21 -9.10 8.45 7.29
C LEU A 21 -10.24 7.44 7.35
N SER A 22 -11.45 7.87 7.66
CA SER A 22 -12.57 6.93 7.82
C SER A 22 -13.91 7.50 7.34
N ASN A 23 -14.76 6.59 6.87
CA ASN A 23 -16.17 6.82 6.57
C ASN A 23 -16.43 7.98 5.59
N ASN A 24 -15.55 8.16 4.59
CA ASN A 24 -15.68 9.24 3.63
C ASN A 24 -15.03 8.89 2.27
N ASN A 25 -15.06 9.84 1.35
CA ASN A 25 -14.36 9.76 0.08
C ASN A 25 -13.09 10.60 0.15
N PHE A 26 -11.96 10.01 -0.19
CA PHE A 26 -10.66 10.69 -0.16
C PHE A 26 -10.00 10.64 -1.54
N LYS A 27 -9.28 11.69 -1.86
CA LYS A 27 -8.49 11.76 -3.07
C LYS A 27 -7.15 12.41 -2.82
N PHE A 28 -6.09 11.67 -3.12
CA PHE A 28 -4.71 12.15 -3.12
C PHE A 28 -4.23 12.22 -4.57
N ASN A 29 -3.74 13.35 -4.97
CA ASN A 29 -3.18 13.55 -6.31
C ASN A 29 -1.92 14.42 -6.19
N ASN A 30 -0.78 13.90 -6.64
CA ASN A 30 0.54 14.51 -6.46
C ASN A 30 0.83 14.85 -5.00
N VAL A 31 0.79 13.83 -4.13
CA VAL A 31 1.07 13.94 -2.70
C VAL A 31 2.31 13.10 -2.37
N ILE A 32 3.15 13.59 -1.49
CA ILE A 32 4.30 12.86 -0.95
C ILE A 32 4.11 12.74 0.56
N PHE A 33 3.94 11.51 1.05
CA PHE A 33 3.93 11.20 2.47
C PHE A 33 5.34 10.78 2.91
N LYS A 34 5.83 11.35 4.01
CA LYS A 34 7.18 11.04 4.52
C LYS A 34 7.21 10.78 6.01
N ASN A 35 8.04 9.84 6.40
CA ASN A 35 8.40 9.59 7.81
C ASN A 35 7.18 9.34 8.70
N LEU A 36 6.13 8.71 8.17
CA LEU A 36 4.98 8.33 8.96
C LEU A 36 5.26 7.06 9.79
N SER A 37 4.47 6.85 10.82
CA SER A 37 4.51 5.68 11.69
C SER A 37 3.08 5.30 12.07
N TYR A 38 2.88 4.34 12.97
CA TYR A 38 1.54 4.00 13.44
C TYR A 38 1.07 4.95 14.55
N PRO A 39 -0.27 5.09 14.74
CA PRO A 39 -0.81 5.95 15.79
C PRO A 39 -0.41 5.44 17.17
N LYS A 40 -0.02 6.33 18.05
CA LYS A 40 0.34 6.02 19.46
C LYS A 40 -0.85 6.06 20.43
N GLU A 41 -2.08 6.06 19.92
CA GLU A 41 -3.25 6.03 20.78
C GLU A 41 -3.40 4.64 21.46
N LYS A 42 -3.50 4.62 22.78
CA LYS A 42 -3.45 3.41 23.59
C LYS A 42 -4.57 2.40 23.34
N ASP A 43 -5.68 2.81 22.72
CA ASP A 43 -6.88 2.01 22.57
C ASP A 43 -7.23 1.66 21.10
N LYS A 44 -6.38 2.04 20.15
CA LYS A 44 -6.60 1.73 18.73
C LYS A 44 -5.42 0.95 18.17
N ILE A 45 -5.69 -0.27 17.77
CA ILE A 45 -4.71 -1.08 17.04
C ILE A 45 -4.85 -0.75 15.54
N LEU A 46 -4.05 0.22 15.08
CA LEU A 46 -3.92 0.56 13.68
C LEU A 46 -2.45 0.42 13.30
N TYR A 47 -2.18 -0.30 12.25
CA TYR A 47 -0.83 -0.71 11.87
C TYR A 47 -0.19 0.21 10.84
N GLY A 48 -0.99 0.98 10.11
CA GLY A 48 -0.53 1.81 9.00
C GLY A 48 0.00 3.18 9.41
N GLY A 49 1.01 3.65 8.68
CA GLY A 49 1.36 5.08 8.67
C GLY A 49 0.22 5.92 8.07
N ILE A 50 -0.49 5.36 7.09
CA ILE A 50 -1.76 5.86 6.56
C ILE A 50 -2.78 4.75 6.75
N ASN A 51 -3.86 5.02 7.49
CA ASN A 51 -4.96 4.07 7.72
C ASN A 51 -6.23 4.60 7.05
N ILE A 52 -6.82 3.81 6.16
CA ILE A 52 -8.04 4.14 5.42
C ILE A 52 -9.09 3.09 5.73
N ILE A 53 -10.20 3.49 6.35
CA ILE A 53 -11.19 2.59 6.94
C ILE A 53 -12.59 2.92 6.43
N ASN A 54 -13.32 1.91 5.95
CA ASN A 54 -14.71 2.04 5.47
C ASN A 54 -14.90 3.23 4.51
N SER A 55 -14.04 3.36 3.52
CA SER A 55 -13.93 4.57 2.69
C SER A 55 -13.84 4.24 1.20
N ASN A 56 -14.02 5.26 0.36
CA ASN A 56 -13.58 5.20 -1.02
C ASN A 56 -12.34 6.09 -1.16
N VAL A 57 -11.27 5.57 -1.75
CA VAL A 57 -10.03 6.33 -1.90
C VAL A 57 -9.50 6.27 -3.33
N GLU A 58 -9.08 7.42 -3.85
CA GLU A 58 -8.27 7.53 -5.06
C GLU A 58 -6.86 8.02 -4.69
N ILE A 59 -5.85 7.26 -5.06
CA ILE A 59 -4.42 7.61 -4.85
C ILE A 59 -3.77 7.68 -6.24
N ILE A 60 -3.38 8.88 -6.64
CA ILE A 60 -2.89 9.15 -8.00
C ILE A 60 -1.56 9.90 -7.91
N ASP A 61 -0.55 9.47 -8.69
CA ASP A 61 0.76 10.12 -8.79
C ASP A 61 1.36 10.47 -7.41
N THR A 62 1.27 9.53 -6.48
CA THR A 62 1.57 9.72 -5.06
C THR A 62 2.80 8.92 -4.66
N GLN A 63 3.51 9.40 -3.64
CA GLN A 63 4.67 8.70 -3.07
C GLN A 63 4.52 8.53 -1.57
N ILE A 64 4.97 7.38 -1.04
CA ILE A 64 5.10 7.10 0.39
C ILE A 64 6.55 6.74 0.65
N ILE A 65 7.21 7.48 1.53
CA ILE A 65 8.66 7.37 1.72
C ILE A 65 8.98 7.28 3.21
N SER A 66 9.78 6.28 3.58
CA SER A 66 10.36 6.14 4.92
C SER A 66 9.31 5.98 6.03
N SER A 67 8.35 5.08 5.85
CA SER A 67 7.43 4.70 6.92
C SER A 67 8.08 3.75 7.90
N LYS A 68 7.80 3.95 9.19
CA LYS A 68 8.23 3.09 10.32
C LYS A 68 7.07 2.32 10.95
N SER A 69 5.91 2.31 10.30
CA SER A 69 4.76 1.49 10.68
C SER A 69 4.92 0.05 10.19
N GLU A 70 4.06 -0.82 10.67
CA GLU A 70 3.93 -2.18 10.14
C GLU A 70 3.50 -2.14 8.69
N ASP A 71 2.53 -1.25 8.33
CA ASP A 71 2.17 -0.99 6.95
C ASP A 71 2.46 0.48 6.60
N ALA A 72 3.04 0.77 5.45
CA ALA A 72 3.15 2.17 5.03
C ALA A 72 1.76 2.75 4.75
N ILE A 73 0.88 1.96 4.14
CA ILE A 73 -0.55 2.24 4.00
C ILE A 73 -1.36 0.97 4.25
N ASN A 74 -2.34 1.05 5.16
CA ASN A 74 -3.31 0.00 5.44
C ASN A 74 -4.71 0.48 5.01
N ILE A 75 -5.39 -0.32 4.17
CA ILE A 75 -6.70 0.00 3.59
C ILE A 75 -7.70 -1.09 4.00
N ILE A 76 -8.57 -0.76 4.95
CA ILE A 76 -9.47 -1.71 5.59
C ILE A 76 -10.92 -1.50 5.12
N SER A 77 -11.58 -2.56 4.65
CA SER A 77 -13.00 -2.57 4.25
C SER A 77 -13.37 -1.41 3.32
N SER A 78 -12.49 -1.09 2.39
CA SER A 78 -12.58 0.12 1.56
C SER A 78 -12.52 -0.20 0.07
N ASN A 79 -12.98 0.73 -0.76
CA ASN A 79 -12.81 0.65 -2.20
C ASN A 79 -11.69 1.58 -2.63
N SER A 80 -10.66 1.03 -3.24
CA SER A 80 -9.46 1.78 -3.57
C SER A 80 -9.15 1.76 -5.07
N ILE A 81 -8.77 2.93 -5.58
CA ILE A 81 -8.22 3.12 -6.92
C ILE A 81 -6.83 3.71 -6.78
N ILE A 82 -5.83 2.97 -7.23
CA ILE A 82 -4.43 3.40 -7.16
C ILE A 82 -3.86 3.55 -8.57
N ARG A 83 -3.23 4.69 -8.86
CA ARG A 83 -2.53 4.96 -10.13
C ARG A 83 -1.19 5.61 -9.88
N ASN A 84 -0.12 5.00 -10.37
CA ASN A 84 1.26 5.51 -10.24
C ASN A 84 1.65 5.77 -8.77
N LEU A 85 1.49 4.78 -7.91
CA LEU A 85 1.94 4.84 -6.52
C LEU A 85 3.40 4.35 -6.43
N LYS A 86 4.25 5.12 -5.76
CA LYS A 86 5.63 4.74 -5.42
C LYS A 86 5.77 4.63 -3.91
N VAL A 87 6.24 3.48 -3.46
CA VAL A 87 6.48 3.20 -2.03
C VAL A 87 7.94 2.84 -1.84
N LYS A 88 8.63 3.54 -0.93
CA LYS A 88 10.08 3.40 -0.82
C LYS A 88 10.58 3.49 0.62
N ASN A 89 11.56 2.64 0.96
CA ASN A 89 12.23 2.59 2.26
C ASN A 89 11.23 2.36 3.40
N ILE A 90 10.55 1.23 3.37
CA ILE A 90 9.52 0.85 4.33
C ILE A 90 10.05 -0.24 5.25
N GLN A 91 9.77 -0.10 6.55
CA GLN A 91 10.28 -0.98 7.60
C GLN A 91 9.58 -2.34 7.65
N ALA A 92 8.36 -2.46 7.12
CA ALA A 92 7.62 -3.72 7.00
C ALA A 92 6.83 -3.75 5.69
N ASP A 93 5.47 -3.78 5.68
CA ASP A 93 4.70 -3.86 4.45
C ASP A 93 4.54 -2.50 3.76
N ALA A 94 4.62 -2.50 2.44
CA ALA A 94 4.40 -1.26 1.70
C ALA A 94 2.91 -0.94 1.58
N ILE A 95 2.10 -1.91 1.19
CA ILE A 95 0.66 -1.74 1.00
C ILE A 95 -0.04 -2.98 1.56
N ASP A 96 -0.95 -2.78 2.49
CA ASP A 96 -1.84 -3.80 3.02
C ASP A 96 -3.30 -3.48 2.72
N ILE A 97 -4.04 -4.46 2.20
CA ILE A 97 -5.46 -4.35 1.81
C ILE A 97 -6.27 -5.43 2.52
N ASP A 98 -6.99 -5.03 3.54
CA ASP A 98 -7.89 -5.87 4.32
C ASP A 98 -9.34 -5.68 3.89
N PHE A 99 -9.88 -6.63 3.14
CA PHE A 99 -11.25 -6.63 2.64
C PHE A 99 -11.56 -5.45 1.69
N GLY A 100 -12.63 -5.55 0.95
CA GLY A 100 -13.04 -4.49 0.01
C GLY A 100 -12.55 -4.72 -1.42
N THR A 101 -12.16 -3.65 -2.11
CA THR A 101 -11.73 -3.73 -3.51
C THR A 101 -10.49 -2.88 -3.78
N LEU A 102 -9.58 -3.41 -4.59
CA LEU A 102 -8.44 -2.67 -5.12
C LEU A 102 -8.44 -2.72 -6.65
N ASN A 103 -8.44 -1.55 -7.28
CA ASN A 103 -8.15 -1.41 -8.69
C ASN A 103 -6.89 -0.58 -8.88
N PHE A 104 -5.83 -1.15 -9.48
CA PHE A 104 -4.59 -0.41 -9.61
C PHE A 104 -3.97 -0.45 -11.01
N LYS A 105 -3.21 0.60 -11.29
CA LYS A 105 -2.31 0.69 -12.43
C LYS A 105 -1.00 1.34 -11.99
N ASN A 106 0.11 0.62 -12.16
CA ASN A 106 1.46 1.03 -11.80
C ASN A 106 1.65 1.24 -10.30
N ILE A 107 2.10 0.19 -9.63
CA ILE A 107 2.64 0.23 -8.27
C ILE A 107 4.15 -0.05 -8.36
N PHE A 108 4.94 0.75 -7.64
CA PHE A 108 6.39 0.62 -7.58
C PHE A 108 6.84 0.54 -6.12
N CYS A 109 7.50 -0.55 -5.75
CA CYS A 109 8.05 -0.78 -4.42
C CYS A 109 9.58 -0.83 -4.47
N GLU A 110 10.26 -0.09 -3.61
CA GLU A 110 11.71 -0.12 -3.52
C GLU A 110 12.19 -0.13 -2.07
N ASN A 111 13.05 -1.08 -1.71
CA ASN A 111 13.58 -1.25 -0.35
C ASN A 111 12.45 -1.44 0.67
N ILE A 112 11.77 -2.57 0.61
CA ILE A 112 10.67 -2.95 1.49
C ILE A 112 11.14 -4.10 2.38
N ASP A 113 10.98 -3.97 3.69
CA ASP A 113 11.51 -4.95 4.64
C ASP A 113 10.61 -6.17 4.83
N ASN A 114 9.36 -6.15 4.34
CA ASN A 114 8.44 -7.29 4.29
C ASN A 114 7.81 -7.42 2.90
N ASP A 115 6.48 -7.25 2.75
CA ASP A 115 5.76 -7.44 1.49
C ASP A 115 5.55 -6.12 0.72
N CYS A 116 5.58 -6.15 -0.61
CA CYS A 116 5.25 -4.97 -1.42
C CYS A 116 3.73 -4.74 -1.47
N LEU A 117 2.96 -5.79 -1.69
CA LEU A 117 1.50 -5.72 -1.68
C LEU A 117 0.94 -6.97 -0.99
N ASP A 118 0.37 -6.80 0.19
CA ASP A 118 -0.39 -7.82 0.90
C ASP A 118 -1.89 -7.60 0.73
N ILE A 119 -2.62 -8.68 0.46
CA ILE A 119 -4.05 -8.64 0.16
C ILE A 119 -4.76 -9.73 0.92
N SER A 120 -5.62 -9.34 1.84
CA SER A 120 -6.43 -10.24 2.66
C SER A 120 -7.92 -10.00 2.45
N GLY A 121 -8.64 -11.04 1.99
CA GLY A 121 -10.09 -11.03 1.82
C GLY A 121 -10.65 -10.04 0.77
N ALA A 122 -9.83 -9.38 0.02
CA ALA A 122 -10.21 -8.35 -0.94
C ALA A 122 -10.38 -8.88 -2.38
N LYS A 123 -11.05 -8.07 -3.23
CA LYS A 123 -11.08 -8.28 -4.69
C LYS A 123 -10.12 -7.31 -5.35
N VAL A 124 -9.23 -7.83 -6.19
CA VAL A 124 -8.18 -7.03 -6.83
C VAL A 124 -8.21 -7.17 -8.34
N VAL A 125 -8.10 -6.04 -9.02
CA VAL A 125 -7.80 -5.98 -10.46
C VAL A 125 -6.63 -5.03 -10.63
N GLY A 126 -5.54 -5.54 -11.19
CA GLY A 126 -4.30 -4.79 -11.27
C GLY A 126 -3.56 -4.93 -12.59
N ASN A 127 -2.86 -3.87 -12.95
CA ASN A 127 -1.95 -3.90 -14.07
C ASN A 127 -0.65 -3.20 -13.68
N PHE A 128 0.44 -3.92 -13.81
CA PHE A 128 1.80 -3.52 -13.57
C PHE A 128 2.14 -3.23 -12.10
N ILE A 129 2.87 -4.15 -11.51
CA ILE A 129 3.55 -3.97 -10.23
C ILE A 129 5.04 -4.28 -10.42
N GLU A 130 5.88 -3.40 -9.94
CA GLU A 130 7.33 -3.56 -9.96
C GLU A 130 7.88 -3.41 -8.55
N GLY A 131 8.75 -4.33 -8.17
CA GLY A 131 9.41 -4.31 -6.87
C GLY A 131 10.89 -4.62 -6.98
N SER A 132 11.68 -3.89 -6.18
CA SER A 132 13.11 -4.15 -6.04
C SER A 132 13.55 -4.11 -4.58
N ASN A 133 14.42 -5.04 -4.20
CA ASN A 133 14.90 -5.19 -2.81
C ASN A 133 13.73 -5.39 -1.82
N ILE A 134 12.87 -6.35 -2.10
CA ILE A 134 11.78 -6.77 -1.22
C ILE A 134 12.29 -7.93 -0.36
N LYS A 135 12.24 -7.81 0.97
CA LYS A 135 12.85 -8.82 1.84
C LYS A 135 11.99 -10.07 2.01
N ASP A 136 10.69 -9.99 1.82
CA ASP A 136 9.81 -11.16 1.81
C ASP A 136 9.11 -11.29 0.44
N LYS A 137 7.83 -10.96 0.29
CA LYS A 137 7.09 -11.23 -0.94
C LYS A 137 6.85 -9.97 -1.77
N GLY A 138 6.97 -10.12 -3.08
CA GLY A 138 6.50 -9.07 -4.00
C GLY A 138 4.98 -8.90 -3.93
N LEU A 139 4.26 -10.02 -3.77
CA LEU A 139 2.81 -10.06 -3.73
C LEU A 139 2.36 -11.20 -2.82
N SER A 140 1.47 -10.91 -1.89
CA SER A 140 0.85 -11.86 -0.97
C SER A 140 -0.67 -11.83 -1.12
N PHE A 141 -1.29 -13.02 -1.16
CA PHE A 141 -2.74 -13.17 -1.20
C PHE A 141 -3.18 -14.12 -0.10
N GLY A 142 -4.03 -13.65 0.78
CA GLY A 142 -4.58 -14.41 1.91
C GLY A 142 -6.09 -14.30 2.05
N GLU A 143 -6.64 -15.07 2.98
CA GLU A 143 -8.02 -14.96 3.48
C GLU A 143 -9.12 -14.91 2.39
N ASN A 144 -9.04 -15.79 1.39
CA ASN A 144 -9.97 -15.81 0.25
C ASN A 144 -9.94 -14.56 -0.65
N ALA A 145 -8.85 -13.82 -0.66
CA ALA A 145 -8.64 -12.76 -1.64
C ALA A 145 -8.77 -13.31 -3.07
N LYS A 146 -9.32 -12.52 -3.98
CA LYS A 146 -9.54 -12.90 -5.38
C LYS A 146 -9.09 -11.76 -6.27
N GLY A 147 -8.46 -12.09 -7.40
CA GLY A 147 -8.07 -11.02 -8.30
C GLY A 147 -7.36 -11.47 -9.56
N GLU A 148 -7.16 -10.48 -10.42
CA GLU A 148 -6.39 -10.61 -11.64
C GLU A 148 -5.34 -9.50 -11.63
N ILE A 149 -4.06 -9.88 -11.71
CA ILE A 149 -2.95 -8.93 -11.79
C ILE A 149 -2.08 -9.34 -12.96
N SER A 150 -1.82 -8.41 -13.85
CA SER A 150 -0.94 -8.59 -15.01
C SER A 150 0.36 -7.81 -14.86
N ASN A 151 1.42 -8.21 -15.57
CA ASN A 151 2.70 -7.53 -15.64
C ASN A 151 3.39 -7.33 -14.28
N LEU A 152 3.87 -8.44 -13.73
CA LEU A 152 4.64 -8.49 -12.48
C LEU A 152 6.13 -8.46 -12.78
N ASN A 153 6.88 -7.57 -12.13
CA ASN A 153 8.32 -7.47 -12.26
C ASN A 153 8.98 -7.28 -10.88
N PHE A 154 9.56 -8.34 -10.33
CA PHE A 154 10.25 -8.29 -9.05
C PHE A 154 11.72 -8.67 -9.19
N GLN A 155 12.62 -7.83 -8.64
CA GLN A 155 14.06 -8.00 -8.66
C GLN A 155 14.63 -7.99 -7.24
N ASN A 156 15.61 -8.85 -6.97
CA ASN A 156 16.26 -8.95 -5.66
C ASN A 156 15.27 -9.14 -4.50
N SER A 157 14.23 -9.95 -4.72
CA SER A 157 13.28 -10.35 -3.68
C SER A 157 13.66 -11.74 -3.17
N LYS A 158 13.56 -11.96 -1.84
CA LYS A 158 13.94 -13.23 -1.22
C LYS A 158 13.04 -14.39 -1.66
N LEU A 159 11.78 -14.10 -1.89
CA LEU A 159 10.77 -15.07 -2.27
C LEU A 159 10.06 -14.59 -3.52
N TYR A 160 10.21 -15.35 -4.60
CA TYR A 160 9.38 -15.24 -5.80
C TYR A 160 8.01 -15.89 -5.59
N ASN A 161 7.59 -16.07 -4.35
CA ASN A 161 6.45 -16.89 -4.03
C ASN A 161 5.21 -16.03 -3.81
N PHE A 162 4.28 -16.22 -4.71
CA PHE A 162 2.87 -16.00 -4.45
C PHE A 162 2.46 -16.98 -3.34
N ASN A 163 2.17 -16.51 -2.17
CA ASN A 163 1.60 -17.32 -1.12
C ASN A 163 0.08 -17.39 -1.37
N PHE A 164 -0.35 -18.37 -2.16
CA PHE A 164 -1.76 -18.60 -2.44
C PHE A 164 -2.37 -19.39 -1.30
N VAL A 165 -3.19 -18.80 -0.52
CA VAL A 165 -4.11 -19.54 0.35
C VAL A 165 -5.36 -19.93 -0.43
N THR A 166 -5.84 -19.11 -1.34
CA THR A 166 -6.81 -19.45 -2.41
C THR A 166 -6.92 -18.28 -3.40
N GLY A 167 -6.66 -18.48 -4.67
CA GLY A 167 -6.83 -17.46 -5.70
C GLY A 167 -6.54 -18.01 -7.11
N ASN A 168 -7.21 -17.50 -8.11
CA ASN A 168 -6.94 -17.77 -9.51
C ASN A 168 -6.12 -16.59 -10.08
N PHE A 169 -5.00 -16.89 -10.74
CA PHE A 169 -4.17 -15.92 -11.43
C PHE A 169 -3.96 -16.35 -12.88
N GLU A 170 -4.09 -15.39 -13.78
CA GLU A 170 -3.58 -15.50 -15.15
C GLU A 170 -2.32 -14.61 -15.23
N TYR A 171 -1.22 -15.23 -15.76
CA TYR A 171 0.09 -14.58 -15.97
C TYR A 171 0.14 -13.82 -17.29
#